data_7ff521dfad178034ce3893b7bdbc4f4a
#
_entry.id   7ff521dfad178034ce3893b7bdbc4f4a
#
_cell.length_a   1.000
_cell.length_b   1.000
_cell.length_c   1.000
_cell.angle_alpha   90.00
_cell.angle_beta   90.00
_cell.angle_gamma   90.00
#
_symmetry.space_group_name_H-M   'P 1'
#
loop_
_entity.id
_entity.type
_entity.pdbx_description
1 polymer ?
#
loop_
_entity_poly.entity_id
_entity_poly.type
_entity_poly.pdbx_seq_one_letter_code
_entity_poly.pdbx_strand_id
1 'polypeptide(L)'
;MKVFIYPTYDPKRDKSGNLYIDHFRKAFEADRNWEVLNRCPRSETLGLLLNLRAELFILHWVDLIPSKPLGRLQTLFFRLGVMAAKRRGARIVWLLHNKGAHDDRSSRPARLMDWMASKADMVLTHSEEGCRFFRQHYPSSTAPCHYIPHPVYTSEIYPSAAVPEWDYIIWGGISRRKRVLEFVRFAAGCEALADKKILICGACRDSALDAEIRAALPPFIYYENAFLSDGELAARISASRCVLFTYDGGTVLSSGALIYSLNFLKPIIGPAVGSFSDLSEIVSCYSDFGEIPLLPLKDVRAAALSYIADNSWADFPVKVLSLRAEL
;
A
#
# COMPACT_ATOMS: atom_id res chain seq x y z
N MET A 1 4.52 -14.86 -22.14
CA MET A 1 5.01 -15.52 -20.91
C MET A 1 3.83 -15.82 -19.97
N LYS A 2 3.79 -17.04 -19.43
CA LYS A 2 2.71 -17.46 -18.51
C LYS A 2 3.01 -17.01 -17.10
N VAL A 3 2.11 -16.23 -16.49
CA VAL A 3 2.28 -15.68 -15.15
C VAL A 3 1.15 -16.12 -14.20
N PHE A 4 1.52 -16.44 -12.96
CA PHE A 4 0.59 -16.62 -11.85
C PHE A 4 0.80 -15.49 -10.84
N ILE A 5 -0.28 -14.82 -10.43
CA ILE A 5 -0.27 -13.69 -9.50
C ILE A 5 -0.96 -14.11 -8.19
N TYR A 6 -0.26 -14.01 -7.06
CA TYR A 6 -0.79 -14.26 -5.73
C TYR A 6 -0.85 -12.95 -4.93
N PRO A 7 -1.90 -12.72 -4.14
CA PRO A 7 -3.10 -13.54 -3.96
C PRO A 7 -4.02 -13.52 -5.18
N THR A 8 -4.82 -14.57 -5.30
CA THR A 8 -5.87 -14.60 -6.32
C THR A 8 -7.02 -13.69 -5.90
N TYR A 9 -7.48 -12.83 -6.81
CA TYR A 9 -8.57 -11.89 -6.55
C TYR A 9 -9.94 -12.48 -6.97
N ASP A 10 -10.92 -12.42 -6.08
CA ASP A 10 -12.31 -12.74 -6.37
C ASP A 10 -13.18 -11.50 -6.05
N PRO A 11 -13.65 -10.75 -7.07
CA PRO A 11 -14.44 -9.53 -6.86
C PRO A 11 -15.75 -9.75 -6.11
N LYS A 12 -16.26 -10.99 -6.07
CA LYS A 12 -17.47 -11.34 -5.32
C LYS A 12 -17.23 -11.49 -3.81
N ARG A 13 -15.99 -11.68 -3.39
CA ARG A 13 -15.60 -11.94 -2.00
C ARG A 13 -14.77 -10.85 -1.37
N ASP A 14 -13.92 -10.19 -2.17
CA ASP A 14 -13.04 -9.16 -1.67
C ASP A 14 -13.81 -7.84 -1.53
N LYS A 15 -14.31 -7.64 -0.31
CA LYS A 15 -14.99 -6.40 0.11
C LYS A 15 -14.04 -5.44 0.82
N SER A 16 -12.72 -5.66 0.73
CA SER A 16 -11.72 -4.86 1.46
C SER A 16 -11.58 -3.44 0.94
N GLY A 17 -12.09 -3.17 -0.27
CA GLY A 17 -11.87 -1.91 -0.97
C GLY A 17 -10.45 -1.74 -1.53
N ASN A 18 -9.57 -2.73 -1.35
CA ASN A 18 -8.23 -2.70 -1.93
C ASN A 18 -8.23 -3.30 -3.33
N LEU A 19 -8.35 -2.45 -4.33
CA LEU A 19 -8.38 -2.85 -5.74
C LEU A 19 -6.99 -3.13 -6.34
N TYR A 20 -5.90 -3.02 -5.56
CA TYR A 20 -4.53 -3.15 -6.07
C TYR A 20 -4.33 -4.44 -6.88
N ILE A 21 -4.70 -5.61 -6.34
CA ILE A 21 -4.52 -6.89 -7.04
C ILE A 21 -5.40 -7.00 -8.28
N ASP A 22 -6.58 -6.42 -8.27
CA ASP A 22 -7.45 -6.41 -9.46
C ASP A 22 -6.83 -5.57 -10.59
N HIS A 23 -6.37 -4.36 -10.29
CA HIS A 23 -5.66 -3.52 -11.24
C HIS A 23 -4.37 -4.18 -11.74
N PHE A 24 -3.60 -4.77 -10.83
CA PHE A 24 -2.38 -5.49 -11.15
C PHE A 24 -2.65 -6.63 -12.16
N ARG A 25 -3.64 -7.49 -11.85
CA ARG A 25 -4.04 -8.61 -12.71
C ARG A 25 -4.54 -8.11 -14.08
N LYS A 26 -5.44 -7.12 -14.09
CA LYS A 26 -5.98 -6.54 -15.32
C LYS A 26 -4.90 -5.94 -16.21
N ALA A 27 -3.88 -5.30 -15.64
CA ALA A 27 -2.76 -4.78 -16.39
C ALA A 27 -1.99 -5.88 -17.13
N PHE A 28 -1.71 -6.99 -16.44
CA PHE A 28 -1.05 -8.14 -17.06
C PHE A 28 -1.94 -8.86 -18.08
N GLU A 29 -3.26 -8.93 -17.86
CA GLU A 29 -4.21 -9.51 -18.82
C GLU A 29 -4.38 -8.66 -20.09
N ALA A 30 -4.22 -7.34 -19.98
CA ALA A 30 -4.33 -6.43 -21.11
C ALA A 30 -3.08 -6.41 -22.00
N ASP A 31 -1.91 -6.77 -21.46
CA ASP A 31 -0.66 -6.80 -22.21
C ASP A 31 -0.46 -8.17 -22.89
N ARG A 32 -0.41 -8.15 -24.23
CA ARG A 32 -0.28 -9.35 -25.10
C ARG A 32 0.98 -10.19 -24.84
N ASN A 33 1.97 -9.68 -24.13
CA ASN A 33 3.17 -10.44 -23.79
C ASN A 33 2.94 -11.43 -22.65
N TRP A 34 1.78 -11.35 -21.96
CA TRP A 34 1.48 -12.12 -20.78
C TRP A 34 0.21 -12.96 -20.94
N GLU A 35 0.24 -14.17 -20.37
CA GLU A 35 -0.92 -15.05 -20.19
C GLU A 35 -1.10 -15.28 -18.69
N VAL A 36 -2.11 -14.67 -18.09
CA VAL A 36 -2.41 -14.81 -16.66
C VAL A 36 -3.14 -16.13 -16.40
N LEU A 37 -2.55 -16.99 -15.56
CA LEU A 37 -3.04 -18.34 -15.31
C LEU A 37 -3.94 -18.49 -14.07
N ASN A 38 -4.38 -17.44 -13.44
CA ASN A 38 -5.15 -17.45 -12.17
C ASN A 38 -6.50 -18.22 -12.26
N ARG A 39 -6.45 -19.52 -12.58
CA ARG A 39 -7.61 -20.35 -12.96
C ARG A 39 -8.61 -20.59 -11.84
N CYS A 40 -8.15 -20.54 -10.59
CA CYS A 40 -8.96 -20.85 -9.41
C CYS A 40 -8.86 -19.71 -8.40
N PRO A 41 -9.66 -18.64 -8.53
CA PRO A 41 -9.53 -17.46 -7.68
C PRO A 41 -9.76 -17.73 -6.18
N ARG A 42 -10.34 -18.88 -5.83
CA ARG A 42 -10.63 -19.27 -4.44
C ARG A 42 -9.58 -20.17 -3.79
N SER A 43 -8.53 -20.51 -4.53
CA SER A 43 -7.57 -21.51 -4.10
C SER A 43 -6.54 -21.01 -3.10
N GLU A 44 -6.48 -19.70 -2.82
CA GLU A 44 -5.49 -19.09 -1.93
C GLU A 44 -4.06 -19.59 -2.25
N THR A 45 -3.33 -20.05 -1.24
CA THR A 45 -1.96 -20.58 -1.43
C THR A 45 -1.91 -21.90 -2.19
N LEU A 46 -3.00 -22.67 -2.21
CA LEU A 46 -3.10 -23.88 -3.04
C LEU A 46 -3.06 -23.55 -4.55
N GLY A 47 -3.44 -22.30 -4.91
CA GLY A 47 -3.37 -21.80 -6.27
C GLY A 47 -1.99 -21.93 -6.91
N LEU A 48 -0.91 -21.84 -6.11
CA LEU A 48 0.45 -22.03 -6.62
C LEU A 48 0.63 -23.45 -7.19
N LEU A 49 0.13 -24.47 -6.49
CA LEU A 49 0.22 -25.87 -6.93
C LEU A 49 -0.70 -26.16 -8.14
N LEU A 50 -1.83 -25.46 -8.24
CA LEU A 50 -2.78 -25.63 -9.34
C LEU A 50 -2.31 -24.95 -10.65
N ASN A 51 -1.34 -24.06 -10.57
CA ASN A 51 -0.87 -23.25 -11.70
C ASN A 51 0.63 -23.48 -12.05
N LEU A 52 1.15 -24.68 -11.79
CA LEU A 52 2.57 -25.03 -12.04
C LEU A 52 3.02 -24.95 -13.53
N ARG A 53 2.12 -24.56 -14.44
CA ARG A 53 2.45 -24.25 -15.84
C ARG A 53 2.91 -22.80 -16.02
N ALA A 54 2.81 -21.95 -14.96
CA ALA A 54 3.34 -20.61 -15.00
C ALA A 54 4.88 -20.65 -15.09
N GLU A 55 5.40 -19.74 -15.89
CA GLU A 55 6.85 -19.50 -16.04
C GLU A 55 7.35 -18.49 -15.01
N LEU A 56 6.43 -17.61 -14.55
CA LEU A 56 6.66 -16.59 -13.54
C LEU A 56 5.57 -16.61 -12.48
N PHE A 57 5.98 -16.54 -11.22
CA PHE A 57 5.09 -16.36 -10.06
C PHE A 57 5.37 -15.01 -9.45
N ILE A 58 4.37 -14.12 -9.40
CA ILE A 58 4.46 -12.83 -8.72
C ILE A 58 3.67 -12.93 -7.42
N LEU A 59 4.37 -12.75 -6.29
CA LEU A 59 3.86 -13.06 -4.95
C LEU A 59 3.82 -11.79 -4.09
N HIS A 60 2.60 -11.37 -3.71
CA HIS A 60 2.37 -10.21 -2.86
C HIS A 60 2.00 -10.62 -1.44
N TRP A 61 2.21 -9.74 -0.47
CA TRP A 61 1.76 -9.86 0.92
C TRP A 61 2.04 -11.23 1.55
N VAL A 62 3.23 -11.75 1.32
CA VAL A 62 3.70 -13.03 1.90
C VAL A 62 3.67 -13.00 3.41
N ASP A 63 3.94 -11.83 4.00
CA ASP A 63 3.88 -11.54 5.43
C ASP A 63 2.51 -11.81 6.06
N LEU A 64 1.42 -11.68 5.29
CA LEU A 64 0.06 -11.89 5.80
C LEU A 64 -0.40 -13.36 5.81
N ILE A 65 0.28 -14.26 5.10
CA ILE A 65 -0.15 -15.66 4.96
C ILE A 65 -0.27 -16.38 6.32
N PRO A 66 0.69 -16.26 7.26
CA PRO A 66 0.62 -16.94 8.54
C PRO A 66 -0.53 -16.49 9.44
N SER A 67 -1.04 -15.27 9.23
CA SER A 67 -2.10 -14.66 10.03
C SER A 67 -3.51 -14.93 9.49
N LYS A 68 -3.61 -15.53 8.30
CA LYS A 68 -4.90 -15.95 7.72
C LYS A 68 -5.51 -17.15 8.47
N PRO A 69 -6.83 -17.40 8.31
CA PRO A 69 -7.44 -18.66 8.75
C PRO A 69 -6.64 -19.86 8.23
N LEU A 70 -6.39 -20.86 9.09
CA LEU A 70 -5.51 -22.00 8.78
C LEU A 70 -4.09 -21.59 8.33
N GLY A 71 -3.54 -20.49 8.84
CA GLY A 71 -2.29 -19.90 8.38
C GLY A 71 -1.08 -20.85 8.37
N ARG A 72 -1.02 -21.82 9.29
CA ARG A 72 0.03 -22.88 9.27
C ARG A 72 -0.08 -23.75 8.02
N LEU A 73 -1.29 -24.17 7.66
CA LEU A 73 -1.56 -24.99 6.49
C LEU A 73 -1.35 -24.18 5.19
N GLN A 74 -1.81 -22.94 5.18
CA GLN A 74 -1.57 -22.04 4.05
C GLN A 74 -0.08 -21.78 3.84
N THR A 75 0.70 -21.59 4.91
CA THR A 75 2.16 -21.45 4.84
C THR A 75 2.82 -22.70 4.27
N LEU A 76 2.35 -23.90 4.66
CA LEU A 76 2.85 -25.16 4.11
C LEU A 76 2.59 -25.25 2.60
N PHE A 77 1.34 -25.04 2.15
CA PHE A 77 0.99 -25.07 0.73
C PHE A 77 1.73 -24.00 -0.07
N PHE A 78 1.91 -22.80 0.49
CA PHE A 78 2.69 -21.75 -0.13
C PHE A 78 4.14 -22.21 -0.39
N ARG A 79 4.81 -22.75 0.65
CA ARG A 79 6.18 -23.25 0.52
C ARG A 79 6.29 -24.39 -0.48
N LEU A 80 5.37 -25.36 -0.43
CA LEU A 80 5.34 -26.48 -1.37
C LEU A 80 5.12 -25.97 -2.81
N GLY A 81 4.22 -25.00 -3.01
CA GLY A 81 3.95 -24.41 -4.31
C GLY A 81 5.16 -23.70 -4.89
N VAL A 82 5.83 -22.84 -4.11
CA VAL A 82 7.06 -22.14 -4.54
C VAL A 82 8.16 -23.16 -4.88
N MET A 83 8.37 -24.17 -4.02
CA MET A 83 9.38 -25.20 -4.27
C MET A 83 9.08 -26.02 -5.53
N ALA A 84 7.81 -26.39 -5.75
CA ALA A 84 7.38 -27.11 -6.95
C ALA A 84 7.57 -26.26 -8.21
N ALA A 85 7.20 -24.96 -8.16
CA ALA A 85 7.41 -24.03 -9.26
C ALA A 85 8.89 -23.91 -9.64
N LYS A 86 9.77 -23.71 -8.66
CA LYS A 86 11.23 -23.62 -8.89
C LYS A 86 11.81 -24.92 -9.46
N ARG A 87 11.36 -26.11 -9.00
CA ARG A 87 11.79 -27.40 -9.58
C ARG A 87 11.39 -27.55 -11.03
N ARG A 88 10.37 -26.85 -11.50
CA ARG A 88 9.93 -26.81 -12.90
C ARG A 88 10.60 -25.70 -13.71
N GLY A 89 11.54 -24.98 -13.13
CA GLY A 89 12.26 -23.88 -13.79
C GLY A 89 11.51 -22.54 -13.80
N ALA A 90 10.39 -22.42 -13.07
CA ALA A 90 9.69 -21.15 -12.96
C ALA A 90 10.46 -20.15 -12.10
N ARG A 91 10.35 -18.88 -12.44
CA ARG A 91 10.94 -17.76 -11.69
C ARG A 91 9.96 -17.22 -10.65
N ILE A 92 10.50 -16.77 -9.52
CA ILE A 92 9.75 -16.27 -8.38
C ILE A 92 10.08 -14.80 -8.18
N VAL A 93 9.11 -13.94 -8.40
CA VAL A 93 9.19 -12.51 -8.09
C VAL A 93 8.41 -12.24 -6.81
N TRP A 94 9.07 -11.67 -5.81
CA TRP A 94 8.43 -11.24 -4.57
C TRP A 94 8.19 -9.73 -4.61
N LEU A 95 6.92 -9.31 -4.54
CA LEU A 95 6.58 -7.90 -4.38
C LEU A 95 6.50 -7.57 -2.89
N LEU A 96 7.50 -6.87 -2.39
CA LEU A 96 7.67 -6.48 -0.99
C LEU A 96 6.88 -5.20 -0.70
N HIS A 97 5.74 -5.32 -0.02
CA HIS A 97 4.87 -4.20 0.32
C HIS A 97 5.11 -3.60 1.70
N ASN A 98 5.59 -4.40 2.65
CA ASN A 98 5.71 -4.04 4.05
C ASN A 98 7.03 -4.55 4.62
N LYS A 99 7.54 -3.88 5.67
CA LYS A 99 8.70 -4.36 6.43
C LYS A 99 8.38 -5.57 7.32
N GLY A 100 7.10 -5.87 7.55
CA GLY A 100 6.60 -6.99 8.34
C GLY A 100 5.08 -6.98 8.42
N ALA A 101 4.49 -8.05 8.99
CA ALA A 101 3.06 -8.13 9.22
C ALA A 101 2.63 -7.12 10.30
N HIS A 102 1.61 -6.31 9.98
CA HIS A 102 1.18 -5.20 10.83
C HIS A 102 0.49 -5.64 12.13
N ASP A 103 -0.25 -6.76 12.08
CA ASP A 103 -1.14 -7.17 13.16
C ASP A 103 -0.69 -8.49 13.84
N ASP A 104 0.37 -9.13 13.36
CA ASP A 104 0.88 -10.39 13.90
C ASP A 104 2.30 -10.19 14.48
N ARG A 105 2.38 -10.03 15.80
CA ARG A 105 3.64 -9.93 16.55
C ARG A 105 4.36 -11.28 16.73
N SER A 106 3.80 -12.38 16.22
CA SER A 106 4.49 -13.66 16.26
C SER A 106 5.68 -13.70 15.30
N SER A 107 6.64 -14.58 15.55
CA SER A 107 7.79 -14.77 14.65
C SER A 107 7.46 -15.47 13.32
N ARG A 108 6.21 -15.89 13.10
CA ARG A 108 5.82 -16.65 11.92
C ARG A 108 5.87 -15.85 10.61
N PRO A 109 5.34 -14.62 10.56
CA PRO A 109 5.48 -13.76 9.39
C PRO A 109 6.95 -13.51 9.02
N ALA A 110 7.77 -13.11 9.99
CA ALA A 110 9.19 -12.86 9.78
C ALA A 110 9.92 -14.10 9.21
N ARG A 111 9.72 -15.28 9.82
CA ARG A 111 10.31 -16.54 9.31
C ARG A 111 9.86 -16.91 7.90
N LEU A 112 8.63 -16.53 7.49
CA LEU A 112 8.18 -16.77 6.12
C LEU A 112 8.83 -15.78 5.17
N MET A 113 9.00 -14.52 5.57
CA MET A 113 9.71 -13.50 4.79
C MET A 113 11.20 -13.87 4.62
N ASP A 114 11.89 -14.32 5.70
CA ASP A 114 13.27 -14.81 5.63
C ASP A 114 13.41 -15.96 4.61
N TRP A 115 12.49 -16.93 4.72
CA TRP A 115 12.46 -18.04 3.78
C TRP A 115 12.18 -17.56 2.35
N MET A 116 11.25 -16.62 2.16
CA MET A 116 10.93 -16.07 0.84
C MET A 116 12.12 -15.33 0.24
N ALA A 117 12.83 -14.52 1.02
CA ALA A 117 14.06 -13.84 0.59
C ALA A 117 15.13 -14.81 0.07
N SER A 118 15.17 -16.05 0.63
CA SER A 118 16.09 -17.11 0.17
C SER A 118 15.60 -17.84 -1.10
N LYS A 119 14.36 -17.63 -1.54
CA LYS A 119 13.73 -18.35 -2.67
C LYS A 119 13.38 -17.45 -3.84
N ALA A 120 13.22 -16.15 -3.62
CA ALA A 120 12.96 -15.19 -4.68
C ALA A 120 14.13 -15.16 -5.66
N ASP A 121 13.79 -15.05 -6.94
CA ASP A 121 14.75 -14.81 -8.01
C ASP A 121 14.89 -13.30 -8.26
N MET A 122 13.86 -12.52 -7.88
CA MET A 122 13.85 -11.06 -7.93
C MET A 122 12.89 -10.53 -6.85
N VAL A 123 13.20 -9.35 -6.33
CA VAL A 123 12.31 -8.61 -5.42
C VAL A 123 11.95 -7.28 -6.07
N LEU A 124 10.66 -6.94 -6.05
CA LEU A 124 10.16 -5.64 -6.47
C LEU A 124 9.57 -4.93 -5.25
N THR A 125 9.65 -3.61 -5.22
CA THR A 125 9.05 -2.78 -4.18
C THR A 125 8.63 -1.44 -4.73
N HIS A 126 7.65 -0.79 -4.07
CA HIS A 126 7.13 0.52 -4.45
C HIS A 126 7.75 1.67 -3.63
N SER A 127 8.94 1.44 -3.06
CA SER A 127 9.74 2.49 -2.42
C SER A 127 11.22 2.16 -2.46
N GLU A 128 12.07 3.18 -2.56
CA GLU A 128 13.51 2.99 -2.44
C GLU A 128 13.91 2.49 -1.04
N GLU A 129 13.16 2.91 -0.02
CA GLU A 129 13.34 2.37 1.33
C GLU A 129 13.13 0.86 1.37
N GLY A 130 12.19 0.33 0.59
CA GLY A 130 11.98 -1.12 0.45
C GLY A 130 13.21 -1.84 -0.07
N CYS A 131 13.90 -1.28 -1.05
CA CYS A 131 15.18 -1.84 -1.54
C CYS A 131 16.28 -1.76 -0.47
N ARG A 132 16.38 -0.64 0.26
CA ARG A 132 17.34 -0.51 1.37
C ARG A 132 17.05 -1.52 2.48
N PHE A 133 15.76 -1.62 2.88
CA PHE A 133 15.29 -2.58 3.86
C PHE A 133 15.64 -4.01 3.44
N PHE A 134 15.33 -4.41 2.20
CA PHE A 134 15.61 -5.75 1.70
C PHE A 134 17.10 -6.10 1.80
N ARG A 135 17.97 -5.24 1.30
CA ARG A 135 19.43 -5.47 1.33
C ARG A 135 19.99 -5.55 2.75
N GLN A 136 19.44 -4.76 3.69
CA GLN A 136 19.90 -4.74 5.09
C GLN A 136 19.41 -5.94 5.89
N HIS A 137 18.15 -6.37 5.70
CA HIS A 137 17.54 -7.44 6.48
C HIS A 137 17.81 -8.83 5.90
N TYR A 138 18.07 -8.94 4.60
CA TYR A 138 18.31 -10.21 3.92
C TYR A 138 19.65 -10.22 3.18
N PRO A 139 20.78 -9.95 3.88
CA PRO A 139 22.10 -9.79 3.22
C PRO A 139 22.61 -11.06 2.55
N SER A 140 22.08 -12.22 2.91
CA SER A 140 22.41 -13.52 2.28
C SER A 140 21.57 -13.80 1.02
N SER A 141 20.58 -12.99 0.71
CA SER A 141 19.79 -13.14 -0.52
C SER A 141 20.58 -12.66 -1.73
N THR A 142 20.59 -13.45 -2.79
CA THR A 142 21.22 -13.09 -4.07
C THR A 142 20.22 -12.45 -5.05
N ALA A 143 18.94 -12.36 -4.67
CA ALA A 143 17.91 -11.76 -5.50
C ALA A 143 18.15 -10.26 -5.70
N PRO A 144 18.17 -9.74 -6.94
CA PRO A 144 18.15 -8.30 -7.17
C PRO A 144 16.87 -7.70 -6.63
N CYS A 145 16.96 -6.48 -6.11
CA CYS A 145 15.80 -5.73 -5.60
C CYS A 145 15.66 -4.43 -6.36
N HIS A 146 14.52 -4.25 -7.03
CA HIS A 146 14.22 -3.09 -7.86
C HIS A 146 13.07 -2.28 -7.29
N TYR A 147 13.25 -0.97 -7.32
CA TYR A 147 12.18 -0.01 -7.11
C TYR A 147 11.39 0.19 -8.41
N ILE A 148 10.08 0.01 -8.34
CA ILE A 148 9.14 0.40 -9.38
C ILE A 148 8.08 1.29 -8.71
N PRO A 149 7.88 2.54 -9.16
CA PRO A 149 6.86 3.42 -8.62
C PRO A 149 5.49 2.74 -8.57
N HIS A 150 4.72 3.03 -7.52
CA HIS A 150 3.37 2.46 -7.40
C HIS A 150 2.46 3.07 -8.47
N PRO A 151 1.81 2.25 -9.35
CA PRO A 151 0.96 2.79 -10.40
C PRO A 151 -0.26 3.53 -9.85
N VAL A 152 -0.72 4.54 -10.56
CA VAL A 152 -1.93 5.30 -10.21
C VAL A 152 -3.19 4.51 -10.55
N TYR A 153 -4.22 4.64 -9.72
CA TYR A 153 -5.49 3.90 -9.92
C TYR A 153 -6.33 4.46 -11.07
N THR A 154 -6.19 5.73 -11.37
CA THR A 154 -6.87 6.42 -12.46
C THR A 154 -6.03 7.61 -12.92
N SER A 155 -6.18 8.03 -14.16
CA SER A 155 -5.65 9.29 -14.69
C SER A 155 -6.63 10.47 -14.51
N GLU A 156 -7.82 10.22 -13.98
CA GLU A 156 -8.81 11.26 -13.73
C GLU A 156 -8.32 12.23 -12.65
N ILE A 157 -8.46 13.50 -12.90
CA ILE A 157 -8.16 14.57 -11.95
C ILE A 157 -9.46 15.07 -11.34
N TYR A 158 -9.56 15.00 -10.03
CA TYR A 158 -10.74 15.46 -9.32
C TYR A 158 -10.70 16.98 -9.09
N PRO A 159 -11.84 17.68 -9.28
CA PRO A 159 -11.90 19.12 -9.06
C PRO A 159 -11.74 19.44 -7.56
N SER A 160 -11.07 20.55 -7.27
CA SER A 160 -11.05 21.10 -5.92
C SER A 160 -12.26 21.99 -5.68
N ALA A 161 -12.79 22.00 -4.45
CA ALA A 161 -13.78 22.98 -4.04
C ALA A 161 -13.18 24.39 -4.11
N ALA A 162 -13.98 25.37 -4.52
CA ALA A 162 -13.55 26.76 -4.59
C ALA A 162 -13.17 27.33 -3.21
N VAL A 163 -13.91 26.93 -2.17
CA VAL A 163 -13.62 27.22 -0.76
C VAL A 163 -13.53 25.91 0.00
N PRO A 164 -12.38 25.55 0.56
CA PRO A 164 -12.23 24.35 1.38
C PRO A 164 -13.09 24.47 2.66
N GLU A 165 -13.75 23.36 3.02
CA GLU A 165 -14.47 23.21 4.27
C GLU A 165 -13.54 22.79 5.42
N TRP A 166 -12.48 22.01 5.07
CA TRP A 166 -11.53 21.42 6.00
C TRP A 166 -10.11 21.89 5.69
N ASP A 167 -9.35 22.22 6.73
CA ASP A 167 -7.92 22.50 6.57
C ASP A 167 -7.14 21.23 6.30
N TYR A 168 -7.47 20.15 7.01
CA TYR A 168 -6.83 18.82 6.84
C TYR A 168 -7.87 17.72 6.73
N ILE A 169 -7.56 16.72 5.90
CA ILE A 169 -8.29 15.46 5.88
C ILE A 169 -7.34 14.29 6.15
N ILE A 170 -7.72 13.42 7.09
CA ILE A 170 -7.12 12.09 7.31
C ILE A 170 -8.15 11.05 6.86
N TRP A 171 -7.82 10.21 5.89
CA TRP A 171 -8.81 9.32 5.30
C TRP A 171 -8.36 7.87 5.12
N GLY A 172 -9.32 7.00 4.83
CA GLY A 172 -9.17 5.57 4.58
C GLY A 172 -9.29 4.72 5.84
N GLY A 173 -9.23 3.38 5.72
CA GLY A 173 -9.46 2.45 6.84
C GLY A 173 -8.62 2.82 8.07
N ILE A 174 -9.26 3.01 9.23
CA ILE A 174 -8.64 3.46 10.46
C ILE A 174 -8.16 2.24 11.24
N SER A 175 -6.88 2.26 11.63
CA SER A 175 -6.23 1.19 12.38
C SER A 175 -5.09 1.76 13.24
N ARG A 176 -4.63 0.99 14.22
CA ARG A 176 -3.56 1.44 15.15
C ARG A 176 -2.28 1.84 14.41
N ARG A 177 -1.91 1.13 13.33
CA ARG A 177 -0.74 1.48 12.51
C ARG A 177 -0.82 2.84 11.81
N LYS A 178 -2.02 3.38 11.63
CA LYS A 178 -2.21 4.72 11.07
C LYS A 178 -2.05 5.83 12.10
N ARG A 179 -1.87 5.48 13.37
CA ARG A 179 -1.60 6.41 14.48
C ARG A 179 -2.59 7.59 14.57
N VAL A 180 -3.84 7.35 14.14
CA VAL A 180 -4.90 8.38 14.17
C VAL A 180 -5.19 8.81 15.61
N LEU A 181 -5.24 7.85 16.55
CA LEU A 181 -5.44 8.14 17.98
C LEU A 181 -4.32 9.00 18.56
N GLU A 182 -3.07 8.64 18.24
CA GLU A 182 -1.89 9.37 18.68
C GLU A 182 -1.88 10.80 18.13
N PHE A 183 -2.26 10.96 16.87
CA PHE A 183 -2.42 12.29 16.26
C PHE A 183 -3.54 13.10 16.95
N VAL A 184 -4.69 12.51 17.21
CA VAL A 184 -5.81 13.17 17.91
C VAL A 184 -5.38 13.65 19.30
N ARG A 185 -4.67 12.80 20.06
CA ARG A 185 -4.13 13.17 21.39
C ARG A 185 -3.10 14.28 21.31
N PHE A 186 -2.21 14.24 20.33
CA PHE A 186 -1.25 15.31 20.06
C PHE A 186 -1.98 16.62 19.71
N ALA A 187 -2.92 16.57 18.77
CA ALA A 187 -3.65 17.76 18.31
C ALA A 187 -4.44 18.44 19.42
N ALA A 188 -5.02 17.66 20.35
CA ALA A 188 -5.76 18.19 21.50
C ALA A 188 -4.90 19.10 22.42
N GLY A 189 -3.59 18.91 22.43
CA GLY A 189 -2.63 19.74 23.19
C GLY A 189 -1.84 20.75 22.34
N CYS A 190 -2.12 20.85 21.01
CA CYS A 190 -1.35 21.67 20.09
C CYS A 190 -2.09 22.98 19.74
N GLU A 191 -1.68 24.11 20.31
CA GLU A 191 -2.28 25.42 20.06
C GLU A 191 -2.29 25.80 18.58
N ALA A 192 -1.25 25.44 17.82
CA ALA A 192 -1.13 25.75 16.39
C ALA A 192 -2.17 25.02 15.51
N LEU A 193 -2.85 24.00 16.05
CA LEU A 193 -3.94 23.28 15.39
C LEU A 193 -5.33 23.67 15.92
N ALA A 194 -5.43 24.43 16.99
CA ALA A 194 -6.71 24.72 17.68
C ALA A 194 -7.71 25.53 16.83
N ASP A 195 -7.22 26.32 15.86
CA ASP A 195 -8.03 27.09 14.90
C ASP A 195 -8.31 26.34 13.59
N LYS A 196 -7.82 25.11 13.43
CA LYS A 196 -7.96 24.33 12.21
C LYS A 196 -9.21 23.44 12.26
N LYS A 197 -9.83 23.23 11.11
CA LYS A 197 -10.89 22.23 10.92
C LYS A 197 -10.29 20.96 10.35
N ILE A 198 -10.31 19.88 11.11
CA ILE A 198 -9.70 18.60 10.71
C ILE A 198 -10.80 17.54 10.56
N LEU A 199 -10.90 16.93 9.38
CA LEU A 199 -11.78 15.80 9.14
C LEU A 199 -10.98 14.49 9.20
N ILE A 200 -11.46 13.53 9.98
CA ILE A 200 -10.98 12.16 9.98
C ILE A 200 -12.14 11.28 9.50
N CYS A 201 -11.96 10.58 8.37
CA CYS A 201 -13.02 9.76 7.81
C CYS A 201 -12.53 8.40 7.30
N GLY A 202 -13.31 7.37 7.59
CA GLY A 202 -13.05 5.99 7.15
C GLY A 202 -13.48 4.94 8.15
N ALA A 203 -13.56 3.69 7.70
CA ALA A 203 -14.03 2.61 8.55
C ALA A 203 -12.98 2.20 9.59
N CYS A 204 -13.36 2.25 10.86
CA CYS A 204 -12.64 1.68 11.99
C CYS A 204 -13.33 0.37 12.41
N ARG A 205 -12.67 -0.77 12.20
CA ARG A 205 -13.22 -2.08 12.58
C ARG A 205 -12.86 -2.50 14.01
N ASP A 206 -11.90 -1.85 14.63
CA ASP A 206 -11.51 -2.03 16.03
C ASP A 206 -12.40 -1.13 16.90
N SER A 207 -13.40 -1.72 17.55
CA SER A 207 -14.36 -0.97 18.39
C SER A 207 -13.71 -0.31 19.61
N ALA A 208 -12.63 -0.88 20.14
CA ALA A 208 -11.88 -0.29 21.24
C ALA A 208 -11.13 0.97 20.75
N LEU A 209 -10.48 0.89 19.59
CA LEU A 209 -9.82 2.03 18.97
C LEU A 209 -10.83 3.15 18.63
N ASP A 210 -12.00 2.79 18.08
CA ASP A 210 -13.07 3.76 17.78
C ASP A 210 -13.51 4.51 19.06
N ALA A 211 -13.75 3.79 20.15
CA ALA A 211 -14.11 4.39 21.43
C ALA A 211 -12.99 5.29 21.99
N GLU A 212 -11.73 4.85 21.91
CA GLU A 212 -10.58 5.65 22.36
C GLU A 212 -10.42 6.94 21.54
N ILE A 213 -10.62 6.89 20.21
CA ILE A 213 -10.57 8.07 19.34
C ILE A 213 -11.69 9.05 19.75
N ARG A 214 -12.94 8.57 19.84
CA ARG A 214 -14.10 9.43 20.23
C ARG A 214 -13.91 10.11 21.57
N ALA A 215 -13.35 9.42 22.55
CA ALA A 215 -13.09 9.96 23.88
C ALA A 215 -11.98 11.04 23.91
N ALA A 216 -11.10 11.04 22.91
CA ALA A 216 -9.96 11.97 22.84
C ALA A 216 -10.20 13.17 21.90
N LEU A 217 -11.34 13.24 21.19
CA LEU A 217 -11.61 14.27 20.18
C LEU A 217 -11.66 15.69 20.79
N PRO A 218 -10.82 16.63 20.33
CA PRO A 218 -11.02 18.03 20.60
C PRO A 218 -12.13 18.62 19.70
N PRO A 219 -12.73 19.78 20.05
CA PRO A 219 -13.89 20.34 19.33
C PRO A 219 -13.67 20.64 17.83
N PHE A 220 -12.43 20.80 17.40
CA PHE A 220 -12.06 21.16 16.04
C PHE A 220 -11.73 19.95 15.15
N ILE A 221 -11.79 18.71 15.68
CA ILE A 221 -11.63 17.48 14.92
C ILE A 221 -12.97 16.78 14.76
N TYR A 222 -13.36 16.57 13.52
CA TYR A 222 -14.57 15.84 13.12
C TYR A 222 -14.20 14.41 12.74
N TYR A 223 -14.87 13.44 13.34
CA TYR A 223 -14.57 12.03 13.15
C TYR A 223 -15.80 11.28 12.61
N GLU A 224 -15.64 10.71 11.41
CA GLU A 224 -16.66 9.93 10.72
C GLU A 224 -16.17 8.48 10.58
N ASN A 225 -16.63 7.57 11.45
CA ASN A 225 -16.39 6.13 11.30
C ASN A 225 -17.43 5.56 10.35
N ALA A 226 -17.14 5.57 9.05
CA ALA A 226 -18.03 5.05 8.02
C ALA A 226 -17.21 4.47 6.84
N PHE A 227 -17.77 3.50 6.16
CA PHE A 227 -17.27 3.08 4.85
C PHE A 227 -17.87 4.02 3.80
N LEU A 228 -17.03 4.88 3.26
CA LEU A 228 -17.41 5.84 2.23
C LEU A 228 -17.33 5.19 0.84
N SER A 229 -18.29 5.48 -0.03
CA SER A 229 -18.17 5.22 -1.46
C SER A 229 -17.06 6.08 -2.08
N ASP A 230 -16.58 5.69 -3.25
CA ASP A 230 -15.53 6.45 -3.96
C ASP A 230 -15.94 7.90 -4.22
N GLY A 231 -17.21 8.15 -4.57
CA GLY A 231 -17.75 9.49 -4.78
C GLY A 231 -17.83 10.32 -3.50
N GLU A 232 -18.26 9.74 -2.38
CA GLU A 232 -18.28 10.40 -1.07
C GLU A 232 -16.86 10.75 -0.61
N LEU A 233 -15.93 9.81 -0.75
CA LEU A 233 -14.52 10.04 -0.41
C LEU A 233 -13.92 11.15 -1.28
N ALA A 234 -14.15 11.10 -2.59
CA ALA A 234 -13.67 12.13 -3.51
C ALA A 234 -14.22 13.51 -3.13
N ALA A 235 -15.52 13.63 -2.78
CA ALA A 235 -16.11 14.88 -2.32
C ALA A 235 -15.44 15.42 -1.05
N ARG A 236 -15.17 14.55 -0.04
CA ARG A 236 -14.49 14.94 1.21
C ARG A 236 -13.06 15.45 0.94
N ILE A 237 -12.28 14.71 0.11
CA ILE A 237 -10.91 15.13 -0.25
C ILE A 237 -10.96 16.44 -1.05
N SER A 238 -11.88 16.58 -2.00
CA SER A 238 -12.04 17.79 -2.81
C SER A 238 -12.39 19.02 -1.96
N ALA A 239 -13.17 18.85 -0.89
CA ALA A 239 -13.54 19.90 0.05
C ALA A 239 -12.43 20.22 1.09
N SER A 240 -11.30 19.54 1.05
CA SER A 240 -10.19 19.75 1.99
C SER A 240 -9.07 20.56 1.35
N ARG A 241 -8.33 21.33 2.18
CA ARG A 241 -7.15 22.10 1.74
C ARG A 241 -5.93 21.21 1.57
N CYS A 242 -5.71 20.25 2.48
CA CYS A 242 -4.53 19.41 2.55
C CYS A 242 -4.90 17.98 2.96
N VAL A 243 -4.22 16.98 2.38
CA VAL A 243 -4.31 15.59 2.82
C VAL A 243 -3.21 15.30 3.83
N LEU A 244 -3.58 14.74 4.99
CA LEU A 244 -2.66 14.41 6.08
C LEU A 244 -2.62 12.89 6.30
N PHE A 245 -1.43 12.32 6.31
CA PHE A 245 -1.18 10.92 6.67
C PHE A 245 -0.40 10.84 7.98
N THR A 246 -0.87 10.02 8.90
CA THR A 246 -0.33 9.90 10.27
C THR A 246 0.35 8.55 10.54
N TYR A 247 0.74 7.82 9.50
CA TYR A 247 1.20 6.43 9.57
C TYR A 247 2.42 6.21 10.47
N ASP A 248 2.50 5.00 11.04
CA ASP A 248 3.69 4.52 11.70
C ASP A 248 4.80 4.21 10.68
N GLY A 249 5.96 4.84 10.87
CA GLY A 249 7.14 4.63 10.04
C GLY A 249 7.77 3.25 10.14
N GLY A 250 7.43 2.47 11.18
CA GLY A 250 8.06 1.18 11.44
C GLY A 250 7.71 0.08 10.45
N THR A 251 6.56 0.17 9.77
CA THR A 251 6.06 -0.93 8.92
C THR A 251 5.75 -0.55 7.48
N VAL A 252 5.50 0.72 7.21
CA VAL A 252 5.04 1.20 5.89
C VAL A 252 6.20 1.34 4.92
N LEU A 253 6.08 0.75 3.73
CA LEU A 253 6.97 0.96 2.59
C LEU A 253 6.27 1.76 1.48
N SER A 254 4.98 1.47 1.22
CA SER A 254 4.21 2.22 0.23
C SER A 254 2.75 2.40 0.66
N SER A 255 2.09 3.41 0.12
CA SER A 255 0.70 3.72 0.45
C SER A 255 -0.14 3.96 -0.80
N GLY A 256 -1.06 3.03 -1.09
CA GLY A 256 -2.05 3.23 -2.14
C GLY A 256 -2.94 4.46 -1.91
N ALA A 257 -3.20 4.82 -0.64
CA ALA A 257 -3.94 6.03 -0.30
C ALA A 257 -3.16 7.30 -0.67
N LEU A 258 -1.83 7.32 -0.49
CA LEU A 258 -0.99 8.42 -0.97
C LEU A 258 -1.14 8.57 -2.49
N ILE A 259 -1.00 7.46 -3.23
CA ILE A 259 -1.07 7.48 -4.69
C ILE A 259 -2.45 7.94 -5.19
N TYR A 260 -3.54 7.47 -4.57
CA TYR A 260 -4.89 7.95 -4.89
C TYR A 260 -5.06 9.45 -4.61
N SER A 261 -4.42 9.97 -3.56
CA SER A 261 -4.50 11.39 -3.20
C SER A 261 -3.85 12.32 -4.23
N LEU A 262 -2.92 11.83 -5.06
CA LEU A 262 -2.27 12.62 -6.12
C LEU A 262 -3.29 13.18 -7.14
N ASN A 263 -4.37 12.43 -7.39
CA ASN A 263 -5.41 12.81 -8.35
C ASN A 263 -6.22 14.06 -7.94
N PHE A 264 -6.07 14.53 -6.70
CA PHE A 264 -6.73 15.74 -6.21
C PHE A 264 -5.86 16.99 -6.32
N LEU A 265 -4.57 16.84 -6.69
CA LEU A 265 -3.61 17.93 -6.86
C LEU A 265 -3.53 18.87 -5.65
N LYS A 266 -3.68 18.33 -4.46
CA LYS A 266 -3.66 19.06 -3.19
C LYS A 266 -2.35 18.85 -2.46
N PRO A 267 -1.91 19.81 -1.62
CA PRO A 267 -0.81 19.59 -0.71
C PRO A 267 -1.02 18.30 0.10
N ILE A 268 0.07 17.56 0.28
CA ILE A 268 0.07 16.32 1.06
C ILE A 268 1.13 16.44 2.15
N ILE A 269 0.74 16.11 3.38
CA ILE A 269 1.65 15.98 4.51
C ILE A 269 1.67 14.52 4.94
N GLY A 270 2.85 13.97 5.17
CA GLY A 270 3.01 12.56 5.57
C GLY A 270 4.30 12.29 6.31
N PRO A 271 4.45 11.10 6.92
CA PRO A 271 5.68 10.74 7.63
C PRO A 271 6.87 10.60 6.67
N ALA A 272 8.08 10.89 7.15
CA ALA A 272 9.33 10.76 6.39
C ALA A 272 9.75 9.29 6.21
N VAL A 273 8.90 8.47 5.56
CA VAL A 273 9.14 7.02 5.38
C VAL A 273 8.62 6.53 4.03
N GLY A 274 9.24 5.49 3.50
CA GLY A 274 8.80 4.77 2.30
C GLY A 274 8.47 5.69 1.14
N SER A 275 7.37 5.41 0.45
CA SER A 275 6.92 6.19 -0.71
C SER A 275 6.60 7.66 -0.40
N PHE A 276 6.37 8.04 0.85
CA PHE A 276 6.23 9.45 1.23
C PHE A 276 7.54 10.20 1.04
N SER A 277 8.66 9.62 1.49
CA SER A 277 10.01 10.19 1.30
C SER A 277 10.43 10.20 -0.17
N ASP A 278 10.10 9.15 -0.91
CA ASP A 278 10.43 9.04 -2.34
C ASP A 278 9.70 10.11 -3.16
N LEU A 279 8.51 10.56 -2.70
CA LEU A 279 7.72 11.62 -3.31
C LEU A 279 7.88 12.98 -2.60
N SER A 280 9.08 13.27 -2.09
CA SER A 280 9.37 14.50 -1.33
C SER A 280 9.15 15.80 -2.11
N GLU A 281 9.09 15.78 -3.44
CA GLU A 281 8.66 16.94 -4.25
C GLU A 281 7.15 17.22 -4.11
N ILE A 282 6.35 16.20 -3.83
CA ILE A 282 4.89 16.27 -3.68
C ILE A 282 4.50 16.31 -2.21
N VAL A 283 5.17 15.52 -1.35
CA VAL A 283 4.84 15.37 0.06
C VAL A 283 5.71 16.26 0.92
N SER A 284 5.10 17.04 1.82
CA SER A 284 5.80 17.67 2.93
C SER A 284 5.95 16.63 4.04
N CYS A 285 7.18 16.11 4.22
CA CYS A 285 7.46 15.04 5.15
C CYS A 285 7.74 15.57 6.55
N TYR A 286 7.24 14.84 7.57
CA TYR A 286 7.54 15.10 8.98
C TYR A 286 8.15 13.85 9.65
N SER A 287 8.95 14.05 10.68
CA SER A 287 9.48 13.01 11.56
C SER A 287 8.70 12.90 12.88
N ASP A 288 8.17 14.03 13.34
CA ASP A 288 7.31 14.11 14.52
C ASP A 288 6.05 14.97 14.25
N PHE A 289 4.95 14.67 14.92
CA PHE A 289 3.69 15.42 14.75
C PHE A 289 3.82 16.92 15.03
N GLY A 290 4.75 17.32 15.91
CA GLY A 290 5.03 18.73 16.22
C GLY A 290 5.50 19.55 15.01
N GLU A 291 6.03 18.89 13.99
CA GLU A 291 6.46 19.56 12.75
C GLU A 291 5.29 19.90 11.83
N ILE A 292 4.15 19.16 11.92
CA ILE A 292 3.02 19.28 10.98
C ILE A 292 2.52 20.72 10.83
N PRO A 293 2.27 21.49 11.89
CA PRO A 293 1.78 22.88 11.76
C PRO A 293 2.79 23.84 11.12
N LEU A 294 4.06 23.46 11.10
CA LEU A 294 5.17 24.29 10.62
C LEU A 294 5.53 24.00 9.14
N LEU A 295 5.01 22.89 8.60
CA LEU A 295 5.33 22.48 7.22
C LEU A 295 4.64 23.37 6.19
N PRO A 296 5.35 23.77 5.12
CA PRO A 296 4.75 24.50 4.03
C PRO A 296 3.78 23.62 3.24
N LEU A 297 2.63 24.18 2.87
CA LEU A 297 1.73 23.56 1.89
C LEU A 297 2.30 23.80 0.49
N LYS A 298 2.94 22.78 -0.08
CA LYS A 298 3.56 22.84 -1.41
C LYS A 298 2.52 23.00 -2.51
N ASP A 299 2.87 23.70 -3.58
CA ASP A 299 2.21 23.52 -4.87
C ASP A 299 2.69 22.23 -5.51
N VAL A 300 1.83 21.23 -5.51
CA VAL A 300 2.15 19.87 -5.94
C VAL A 300 1.71 19.57 -7.38
N ARG A 301 1.02 20.54 -8.04
CA ARG A 301 0.30 20.29 -9.27
C ARG A 301 1.19 19.72 -10.39
N ALA A 302 2.30 20.35 -10.67
CA ALA A 302 3.20 19.92 -11.75
C ALA A 302 3.80 18.54 -11.48
N ALA A 303 4.33 18.31 -10.28
CA ALA A 303 4.95 17.04 -9.90
C ALA A 303 3.93 15.90 -9.82
N ALA A 304 2.72 16.16 -9.30
CA ALA A 304 1.66 15.14 -9.24
C ALA A 304 1.18 14.74 -10.64
N LEU A 305 0.98 15.72 -11.56
CA LEU A 305 0.59 15.43 -12.95
C LEU A 305 1.66 14.63 -13.68
N SER A 306 2.94 14.96 -13.51
CA SER A 306 4.05 14.16 -14.08
C SER A 306 4.02 12.74 -13.55
N TYR A 307 3.92 12.56 -12.22
CA TYR A 307 3.84 11.22 -11.64
C TYR A 307 2.67 10.41 -12.19
N ILE A 308 1.48 11.02 -12.33
CA ILE A 308 0.29 10.37 -12.87
C ILE A 308 0.50 9.94 -14.31
N ALA A 309 1.12 10.79 -15.13
CA ALA A 309 1.40 10.50 -16.54
C ALA A 309 2.40 9.34 -16.72
N ASP A 310 3.44 9.27 -15.85
CA ASP A 310 4.57 8.36 -16.00
C ASP A 310 4.36 6.98 -15.34
N ASN A 311 3.31 6.82 -14.52
CA ASN A 311 3.12 5.63 -13.70
C ASN A 311 1.72 5.03 -13.83
N SER A 312 1.35 4.66 -15.05
CA SER A 312 0.09 3.95 -15.31
C SER A 312 0.19 2.46 -15.01
N TRP A 313 -0.95 1.80 -14.77
CA TRP A 313 -1.02 0.36 -14.70
C TRP A 313 -0.65 -0.32 -16.02
N ALA A 314 -0.87 0.33 -17.15
CA ALA A 314 -0.52 -0.22 -18.47
C ALA A 314 1.00 -0.37 -18.65
N ASP A 315 1.78 0.52 -18.03
CA ASP A 315 3.25 0.50 -18.13
C ASP A 315 3.89 -0.52 -17.19
N PHE A 316 3.18 -0.94 -16.15
CA PHE A 316 3.76 -1.80 -15.10
C PHE A 316 4.22 -3.17 -15.64
N PRO A 317 3.42 -3.93 -16.45
CA PRO A 317 3.88 -5.19 -17.05
C PRO A 317 5.09 -5.02 -17.96
N VAL A 318 5.20 -3.89 -18.66
CA VAL A 318 6.35 -3.56 -19.52
C VAL A 318 7.60 -3.33 -18.68
N LYS A 319 7.48 -2.58 -17.57
CA LYS A 319 8.57 -2.37 -16.60
C LYS A 319 9.03 -3.71 -15.99
N VAL A 320 8.12 -4.61 -15.66
CA VAL A 320 8.47 -5.96 -15.17
C VAL A 320 9.16 -6.79 -16.25
N LEU A 321 8.68 -6.69 -17.49
CA LEU A 321 9.28 -7.43 -18.62
C LEU A 321 10.71 -6.95 -18.93
N SER A 322 11.00 -5.65 -18.79
CA SER A 322 12.36 -5.11 -19.03
C SER A 322 13.39 -5.64 -18.04
N LEU A 323 12.97 -6.05 -16.83
CA LEU A 323 13.83 -6.66 -15.82
C LEU A 323 14.05 -8.17 -16.04
N ARG A 324 13.44 -8.76 -17.09
CA ARG A 324 13.51 -10.20 -17.35
C ARG A 324 14.93 -10.72 -17.54
N ALA A 325 15.84 -9.92 -18.08
CA ALA A 325 17.23 -10.32 -18.30
C ALA A 325 17.98 -10.64 -17.00
N GLU A 326 17.47 -10.16 -15.86
CA GLU A 326 18.01 -10.39 -14.52
C GLU A 326 17.32 -11.56 -13.78
N LEU A 327 16.29 -12.17 -14.38
CA LEU A 327 15.61 -13.37 -13.91
C LEU A 327 16.26 -14.62 -14.52
#